data_7f26c1f2183e43c4fd05807b27d6c991
#
_entry.id   7f26c1f2183e43c4fd05807b27d6c991
#
_cell.length_a   1.000
_cell.length_b   1.000
_cell.length_c   1.000
_cell.angle_alpha   90.00
_cell.angle_beta   90.00
_cell.angle_gamma   90.00
#
_symmetry.space_group_name_H-M   'P 1'
#
loop_
_entity.id
_entity.type
_entity.pdbx_description
1 polymer ?
#
loop_
_entity_poly.entity_id
_entity_poly.type
_entity_poly.pdbx_seq_one_letter_code
_entity_poly.pdbx_strand_id
1 'polypeptide(L)'
;MATALLARKVGMAQVFGDDGRCFGVTVLEAGPCRVVQVKTAAADGYDAVQIGFGPVRRRAVNRAQAGHFEVAGVEPTRHLREVRGAAGETGEVLSVAAFEVGAEVDVTGVSKGKGFAGQHKRHNFGRGPVTHGSHNIRQPGSVGSVDAARTFPGLKMAGHLGDRRTTVQRLEVFRVDAERNLLLVKGAVPGANGGVLVVRSSRPRIRKPRGQR
;
A
#
# COMPACT_ATOMS: atom_id res chain seq x y z
N MET A 1 -5.11 -2.85 -19.22
CA MET A 1 -4.73 -3.89 -18.24
C MET A 1 -4.12 -3.23 -17.03
N ALA A 2 -4.22 -3.82 -15.82
CA ALA A 2 -3.68 -3.18 -14.62
C ALA A 2 -2.18 -3.44 -14.52
N THR A 3 -1.37 -2.43 -14.78
CA THR A 3 0.07 -2.48 -14.53
C THR A 3 0.33 -2.42 -13.03
N ALA A 4 1.14 -3.33 -12.50
CA ALA A 4 1.51 -3.32 -11.09
C ALA A 4 2.95 -3.78 -10.88
N LEU A 5 3.64 -3.12 -9.95
CA LEU A 5 5.00 -3.46 -9.53
C LEU A 5 5.10 -3.56 -8.01
N LEU A 6 6.07 -4.35 -7.55
CA LEU A 6 6.55 -4.27 -6.18
C LEU A 6 7.64 -3.20 -6.10
N ALA A 7 7.60 -2.44 -5.03
CA ALA A 7 8.55 -1.37 -4.78
C ALA A 7 9.01 -1.35 -3.33
N ARG A 8 10.15 -0.76 -3.08
CA ARG A 8 10.67 -0.45 -1.75
C ARG A 8 10.65 1.06 -1.52
N LYS A 9 10.12 1.50 -0.40
CA LYS A 9 10.15 2.90 -0.01
C LYS A 9 11.58 3.30 0.37
N VAL A 10 12.15 4.23 -0.37
CA VAL A 10 13.47 4.79 -0.05
C VAL A 10 13.34 5.92 0.97
N GLY A 11 12.49 6.90 0.67
CA GLY A 11 12.30 8.07 1.54
C GLY A 11 11.38 9.10 0.89
N MET A 12 11.39 10.30 1.47
CA MET A 12 10.69 11.46 0.89
C MET A 12 11.71 12.58 0.63
N ALA A 13 11.45 13.33 -0.42
CA ALA A 13 12.24 14.48 -0.83
C ALA A 13 11.33 15.64 -1.25
N GLN A 14 11.87 16.83 -1.31
CA GLN A 14 11.25 18.00 -1.94
C GLN A 14 11.84 18.16 -3.32
N VAL A 15 10.99 18.37 -4.31
CA VAL A 15 11.40 18.58 -5.69
C VAL A 15 10.64 19.79 -6.23
N PHE A 16 11.35 20.62 -6.98
CA PHE A 16 10.74 21.77 -7.65
C PHE A 16 10.27 21.35 -9.05
N GLY A 17 9.07 21.74 -9.39
CA GLY A 17 8.57 21.61 -10.77
C GLY A 17 9.07 22.73 -11.66
N ASP A 18 8.84 22.59 -12.96
CA ASP A 18 9.24 23.59 -13.97
C ASP A 18 8.52 24.94 -13.75
N ASP A 19 7.39 24.93 -13.06
CA ASP A 19 6.61 26.10 -12.64
C ASP A 19 7.13 26.77 -11.35
N GLY A 20 8.26 26.31 -10.81
CA GLY A 20 8.86 26.79 -9.55
C GLY A 20 8.13 26.32 -8.28
N ARG A 21 7.05 25.54 -8.38
CA ARG A 21 6.34 25.00 -7.22
C ARG A 21 7.12 23.87 -6.57
N CYS A 22 7.14 23.87 -5.24
CA CYS A 22 7.74 22.81 -4.44
C CYS A 22 6.74 21.68 -4.19
N PHE A 23 7.13 20.45 -4.53
CA PHE A 23 6.33 19.25 -4.29
C PHE A 23 7.04 18.31 -3.32
N GLY A 24 6.30 17.83 -2.31
CA GLY A 24 6.75 16.72 -1.48
C GLY A 24 6.53 15.41 -2.24
N VAL A 25 7.61 14.70 -2.57
CA VAL A 25 7.55 13.44 -3.30
C VAL A 25 8.07 12.29 -2.45
N THR A 26 7.52 11.11 -2.65
CA THR A 26 8.09 9.87 -2.13
C THR A 26 8.88 9.19 -3.23
N VAL A 27 10.11 8.81 -2.91
CA VAL A 27 11.01 8.06 -3.79
C VAL A 27 10.82 6.57 -3.52
N LEU A 28 10.47 5.84 -4.56
CA LEU A 28 10.26 4.40 -4.55
C LEU A 28 11.29 3.74 -5.47
N GLU A 29 11.98 2.73 -4.98
CA GLU A 29 12.73 1.79 -5.82
C GLU A 29 11.75 0.71 -6.29
N ALA A 30 11.30 0.80 -7.53
CA ALA A 30 10.24 -0.02 -8.10
C ALA A 30 10.79 -0.95 -9.20
N GLY A 31 10.85 -2.22 -8.91
CA GLY A 31 11.42 -3.22 -9.82
C GLY A 31 12.95 -3.34 -9.75
N PRO A 32 13.56 -4.12 -10.65
CA PRO A 32 12.86 -5.02 -11.59
C PRO A 32 12.06 -6.10 -10.85
N CYS A 33 10.83 -6.36 -11.33
CA CYS A 33 9.99 -7.45 -10.84
C CYS A 33 9.93 -8.55 -11.88
N ARG A 34 10.02 -9.81 -11.47
CA ARG A 34 9.88 -10.95 -12.37
C ARG A 34 8.54 -11.63 -12.17
N VAL A 35 7.89 -12.00 -13.27
CA VAL A 35 6.69 -12.84 -13.23
C VAL A 35 7.10 -14.26 -12.93
N VAL A 36 6.62 -14.80 -11.81
CA VAL A 36 6.96 -16.15 -11.33
C VAL A 36 5.88 -17.15 -11.74
N GLN A 37 4.61 -16.75 -11.72
CA GLN A 37 3.50 -17.63 -12.06
C GLN A 37 2.36 -16.82 -12.66
N VAL A 38 1.72 -17.37 -13.66
CA VAL A 38 0.45 -16.87 -14.20
C VAL A 38 -0.66 -17.82 -13.74
N LYS A 39 -1.65 -17.28 -13.05
CA LYS A 39 -2.84 -18.01 -12.58
C LYS A 39 -4.00 -17.74 -13.50
N THR A 40 -4.73 -18.79 -13.82
CA THR A 40 -5.89 -18.75 -14.71
C THR A 40 -7.13 -19.24 -14.01
N ALA A 41 -8.29 -18.71 -14.41
CA ALA A 41 -9.58 -19.11 -13.84
C ALA A 41 -9.85 -20.61 -13.97
N ALA A 42 -9.33 -21.25 -15.01
CA ALA A 42 -9.53 -22.69 -15.27
C ALA A 42 -8.76 -23.58 -14.28
N ALA A 43 -7.52 -23.20 -13.92
CA ALA A 43 -6.65 -23.99 -13.04
C ALA A 43 -6.75 -23.56 -11.58
N ASP A 44 -6.79 -22.23 -11.30
CA ASP A 44 -6.68 -21.66 -9.96
C ASP A 44 -8.01 -21.06 -9.45
N GLY A 45 -9.05 -20.99 -10.30
CA GLY A 45 -10.34 -20.39 -9.96
C GLY A 45 -10.38 -18.86 -10.08
N TYR A 46 -9.27 -18.21 -10.41
CA TYR A 46 -9.19 -16.75 -10.64
C TYR A 46 -7.95 -16.40 -11.48
N ASP A 47 -8.03 -15.24 -12.14
CA ASP A 47 -6.92 -14.73 -12.96
C ASP A 47 -6.05 -13.79 -12.14
N ALA A 48 -4.74 -14.09 -12.07
CA ALA A 48 -3.74 -13.27 -11.39
C ALA A 48 -2.35 -13.55 -11.94
N VAL A 49 -1.45 -12.60 -11.74
CA VAL A 49 -0.02 -12.75 -12.00
C VAL A 49 0.73 -12.65 -10.68
N GLN A 50 1.56 -13.65 -10.38
CA GLN A 50 2.45 -13.62 -9.24
C GLN A 50 3.77 -12.97 -9.64
N ILE A 51 4.12 -11.86 -8.98
CA ILE A 51 5.34 -11.11 -9.23
C ILE A 51 6.31 -11.23 -8.05
N GLY A 52 7.58 -11.36 -8.37
CA GLY A 52 8.69 -11.45 -7.44
C GLY A 52 9.55 -10.20 -7.42
N PHE A 53 10.02 -9.79 -6.22
CA PHE A 53 10.85 -8.60 -6.03
C PHE A 53 11.91 -8.80 -4.95
N GLY A 54 13.06 -8.19 -5.18
CA GLY A 54 14.21 -8.19 -4.28
C GLY A 54 14.98 -9.51 -4.28
N PRO A 55 16.30 -9.47 -4.44
CA PRO A 55 17.12 -10.67 -4.47
C PRO A 55 17.16 -11.35 -3.10
N VAL A 56 17.28 -12.66 -3.10
CA VAL A 56 17.48 -13.47 -1.91
C VAL A 56 18.60 -14.48 -2.14
N ARG A 57 19.39 -14.75 -1.11
CA ARG A 57 20.43 -15.76 -1.20
C ARG A 57 19.78 -17.16 -1.32
N ARG A 58 20.26 -17.99 -2.25
CA ARG A 58 19.68 -19.33 -2.52
C ARG A 58 19.59 -20.20 -1.24
N ARG A 59 20.56 -20.11 -0.34
CA ARG A 59 20.57 -20.80 0.96
C ARG A 59 19.49 -20.36 1.96
N ALA A 60 18.86 -19.20 1.73
CA ALA A 60 17.80 -18.66 2.58
C ALA A 60 16.40 -19.04 2.07
N VAL A 61 16.31 -19.80 0.97
CA VAL A 61 15.07 -20.26 0.36
C VAL A 61 14.89 -21.74 0.72
N ASN A 62 13.71 -22.11 1.20
CA ASN A 62 13.40 -23.49 1.50
C ASN A 62 13.22 -24.33 0.20
N ARG A 63 13.27 -25.67 0.31
CA ARG A 63 13.19 -26.56 -0.84
C ARG A 63 11.90 -26.40 -1.65
N ALA A 64 10.77 -26.18 -0.98
CA ALA A 64 9.47 -25.99 -1.64
C ALA A 64 9.44 -24.70 -2.47
N GLN A 65 9.94 -23.60 -1.90
CA GLN A 65 10.05 -22.31 -2.62
C GLN A 65 11.07 -22.40 -3.76
N ALA A 66 12.21 -23.10 -3.57
CA ALA A 66 13.19 -23.30 -4.62
C ALA A 66 12.59 -24.01 -5.83
N GLY A 67 11.83 -25.08 -5.61
CA GLY A 67 11.11 -25.79 -6.67
C GLY A 67 10.09 -24.90 -7.39
N HIS A 68 9.39 -24.03 -6.67
CA HIS A 68 8.47 -23.07 -7.27
C HIS A 68 9.16 -22.11 -8.25
N PHE A 69 10.32 -21.58 -7.88
CA PHE A 69 11.11 -20.71 -8.77
C PHE A 69 11.77 -21.47 -9.92
N GLU A 70 12.20 -22.73 -9.68
CA GLU A 70 12.79 -23.58 -10.70
C GLU A 70 11.79 -23.91 -11.82
N VAL A 71 10.53 -24.21 -11.48
CA VAL A 71 9.46 -24.41 -12.47
C VAL A 71 9.24 -23.16 -13.33
N ALA A 72 9.38 -21.99 -12.74
CA ALA A 72 9.25 -20.71 -13.45
C ALA A 72 10.51 -20.33 -14.25
N GLY A 73 11.63 -20.99 -14.05
CA GLY A 73 12.93 -20.62 -14.63
C GLY A 73 13.48 -19.28 -14.13
N VAL A 74 13.06 -18.85 -12.92
CA VAL A 74 13.35 -17.52 -12.37
C VAL A 74 14.21 -17.66 -11.12
N GLU A 75 15.16 -16.73 -10.94
CA GLU A 75 15.92 -16.65 -9.69
C GLU A 75 15.02 -16.37 -8.49
N PRO A 76 15.30 -16.99 -7.32
CA PRO A 76 14.52 -16.75 -6.12
C PRO A 76 14.48 -15.28 -5.71
N THR A 77 13.29 -14.81 -5.36
CA THR A 77 13.04 -13.45 -4.90
C THR A 77 12.51 -13.44 -3.47
N ARG A 78 12.80 -12.36 -2.74
CA ARG A 78 12.45 -12.25 -1.32
C ARG A 78 10.95 -12.04 -1.09
N HIS A 79 10.31 -11.29 -1.98
CA HIS A 79 8.92 -10.91 -1.83
C HIS A 79 8.12 -11.39 -3.04
N LEU A 80 7.08 -12.18 -2.78
CA LEU A 80 6.11 -12.63 -3.76
C LEU A 80 4.76 -11.99 -3.46
N ARG A 81 4.10 -11.48 -4.48
CA ARG A 81 2.73 -10.95 -4.38
C ARG A 81 1.95 -11.26 -5.65
N GLU A 82 0.68 -11.55 -5.47
CA GLU A 82 -0.26 -11.74 -6.57
C GLU A 82 -0.98 -10.43 -6.89
N VAL A 83 -1.10 -10.16 -8.16
CA VAL A 83 -1.85 -9.01 -8.70
C VAL A 83 -2.97 -9.54 -9.57
N ARG A 84 -4.19 -9.38 -9.11
CA ARG A 84 -5.40 -9.78 -9.85
C ARG A 84 -5.67 -8.81 -10.98
N GLY A 85 -6.05 -9.36 -12.15
CA GLY A 85 -6.38 -8.59 -13.34
C GLY A 85 -5.17 -7.95 -14.03
N ALA A 86 -3.94 -8.34 -13.67
CA ALA A 86 -2.75 -8.06 -14.44
C ALA A 86 -2.56 -9.16 -15.49
N ALA A 87 -1.92 -8.82 -16.60
CA ALA A 87 -1.45 -9.76 -17.60
C ALA A 87 0.07 -9.79 -17.58
N GLY A 88 0.66 -10.90 -18.01
CA GLY A 88 2.10 -11.11 -18.12
C GLY A 88 2.40 -12.56 -18.43
N GLU A 89 3.60 -12.82 -18.88
CA GLU A 89 4.10 -14.17 -19.15
C GLU A 89 5.11 -14.60 -18.09
N THR A 90 5.16 -15.89 -17.78
CA THR A 90 6.13 -16.43 -16.80
C THR A 90 7.55 -16.13 -17.27
N GLY A 91 8.39 -15.58 -16.38
CA GLY A 91 9.75 -15.16 -16.68
C GLY A 91 9.89 -13.71 -17.17
N GLU A 92 8.79 -13.06 -17.53
CA GLU A 92 8.79 -11.65 -17.95
C GLU A 92 9.35 -10.73 -16.86
N VAL A 93 10.09 -9.69 -17.26
CA VAL A 93 10.66 -8.69 -16.37
C VAL A 93 9.86 -7.40 -16.49
N LEU A 94 9.20 -7.03 -15.41
CA LEU A 94 8.43 -5.80 -15.31
C LEU A 94 9.32 -4.70 -14.71
N SER A 95 9.44 -3.58 -15.41
CA SER A 95 10.25 -2.43 -15.00
C SER A 95 9.40 -1.19 -14.73
N VAL A 96 10.02 -0.18 -14.15
CA VAL A 96 9.43 1.14 -13.89
C VAL A 96 8.93 1.82 -15.17
N ALA A 97 9.51 1.52 -16.34
CA ALA A 97 9.11 2.08 -17.62
C ALA A 97 7.64 1.79 -18.00
N ALA A 98 6.99 0.86 -17.30
CA ALA A 98 5.57 0.59 -17.46
C ALA A 98 4.64 1.71 -16.91
N PHE A 99 5.18 2.69 -16.17
CA PHE A 99 4.46 3.85 -15.68
C PHE A 99 4.86 5.11 -16.42
N GLU A 100 3.88 5.92 -16.76
CA GLU A 100 4.07 7.22 -17.44
C GLU A 100 4.08 8.36 -16.42
N VAL A 101 4.81 9.44 -16.72
CA VAL A 101 4.80 10.68 -15.94
C VAL A 101 3.41 11.31 -16.02
N GLY A 102 2.87 11.77 -14.88
CA GLY A 102 1.52 12.32 -14.79
C GLY A 102 0.42 11.26 -14.61
N ALA A 103 0.71 9.96 -14.78
CA ALA A 103 -0.26 8.91 -14.51
C ALA A 103 -0.61 8.83 -13.02
N GLU A 104 -1.84 8.40 -12.72
CA GLU A 104 -2.29 8.15 -11.35
C GLU A 104 -2.00 6.71 -10.94
N VAL A 105 -1.43 6.53 -9.76
CA VAL A 105 -1.12 5.21 -9.17
C VAL A 105 -1.72 5.04 -7.78
N ASP A 106 -2.10 3.81 -7.47
CA ASP A 106 -2.52 3.39 -6.13
C ASP A 106 -1.35 2.67 -5.45
N VAL A 107 -0.98 3.13 -4.26
CA VAL A 107 0.15 2.55 -3.50
C VAL A 107 -0.37 1.87 -2.25
N THR A 108 -0.17 0.56 -2.18
CA THR A 108 -0.57 -0.28 -1.04
C THR A 108 0.65 -0.71 -0.25
N GLY A 109 0.59 -0.55 1.07
CA GLY A 109 1.64 -1.00 1.98
C GLY A 109 1.12 -1.27 3.38
N VAL A 110 2.00 -1.67 4.27
CA VAL A 110 1.71 -1.82 5.70
C VAL A 110 2.03 -0.52 6.40
N SER A 111 1.04 0.07 7.07
CA SER A 111 1.20 1.34 7.78
C SER A 111 2.09 1.18 9.02
N LYS A 112 2.74 2.26 9.46
CA LYS A 112 3.53 2.24 10.71
C LYS A 112 2.65 1.86 11.89
N GLY A 113 3.06 0.87 12.68
CA GLY A 113 2.40 0.49 13.92
C GLY A 113 2.49 1.62 14.96
N LYS A 114 1.42 1.81 15.72
CA LYS A 114 1.34 2.78 16.83
C LYS A 114 0.91 2.11 18.14
N GLY A 115 0.93 0.78 18.17
CA GLY A 115 0.53 -0.04 19.31
C GLY A 115 -0.92 0.15 19.70
N PHE A 116 -1.24 -0.11 20.97
CA PHE A 116 -2.56 0.17 21.54
C PHE A 116 -2.72 1.68 21.74
N ALA A 117 -3.73 2.27 21.13
CA ALA A 117 -3.97 3.71 21.15
C ALA A 117 -5.34 4.04 21.74
N GLY A 118 -5.39 5.02 22.63
CA GLY A 118 -6.63 5.57 23.18
C GLY A 118 -7.45 6.33 22.13
N GLN A 119 -8.70 6.67 22.49
CA GLN A 119 -9.65 7.30 21.58
C GLN A 119 -9.16 8.64 21.00
N HIS A 120 -8.42 9.43 21.77
CA HIS A 120 -7.83 10.68 21.28
C HIS A 120 -6.91 10.44 20.06
N LYS A 121 -5.99 9.48 20.17
CA LYS A 121 -5.03 9.19 19.09
C LYS A 121 -5.67 8.38 17.96
N ARG A 122 -6.57 7.45 18.30
CA ARG A 122 -7.15 6.52 17.32
C ARG A 122 -8.31 7.14 16.53
N HIS A 123 -9.11 7.98 17.17
CA HIS A 123 -10.36 8.49 16.62
C HIS A 123 -10.50 10.02 16.69
N ASN A 124 -9.46 10.72 17.12
CA ASN A 124 -9.43 12.19 17.24
C ASN A 124 -10.51 12.74 18.16
N PHE A 125 -10.77 12.08 19.30
CA PHE A 125 -11.70 12.60 20.30
C PHE A 125 -11.19 13.91 20.90
N GLY A 126 -12.08 14.83 21.17
CA GLY A 126 -11.79 16.07 21.86
C GLY A 126 -11.30 15.83 23.29
N ARG A 127 -10.51 16.77 23.81
CA ARG A 127 -10.09 16.79 25.21
C ARG A 127 -11.21 17.41 26.05
N GLY A 128 -11.50 16.82 27.18
CA GLY A 128 -12.40 17.41 28.15
C GLY A 128 -11.80 18.64 28.87
N PRO A 129 -12.60 19.41 29.64
CA PRO A 129 -12.11 20.55 30.39
C PRO A 129 -11.01 20.16 31.37
N VAL A 130 -9.99 21.01 31.51
CA VAL A 130 -8.85 20.81 32.44
C VAL A 130 -9.12 21.48 33.79
N THR A 131 -10.04 22.42 33.81
CA THR A 131 -10.47 23.24 34.97
C THR A 131 -11.95 23.02 35.29
N HIS A 132 -12.50 23.79 36.18
CA HIS A 132 -13.91 23.71 36.64
C HIS A 132 -14.27 22.36 37.26
N GLY A 133 -13.35 21.72 37.98
CA GLY A 133 -13.61 20.47 38.69
C GLY A 133 -13.77 19.24 37.81
N SER A 134 -13.42 19.32 36.51
CA SER A 134 -13.52 18.19 35.62
C SER A 134 -12.45 17.15 35.87
N HIS A 135 -12.87 15.88 36.03
CA HIS A 135 -11.98 14.71 36.13
C HIS A 135 -11.91 13.93 34.80
N ASN A 136 -12.75 14.26 33.82
CA ASN A 136 -12.83 13.55 32.53
C ASN A 136 -12.02 14.27 31.44
N ILE A 137 -10.70 14.24 31.53
CA ILE A 137 -9.82 14.94 30.59
C ILE A 137 -9.58 14.12 29.32
N ARG A 138 -9.25 12.83 29.46
CA ARG A 138 -8.87 11.93 28.34
C ARG A 138 -9.73 10.69 28.21
N GLN A 139 -10.75 10.54 29.03
CA GLN A 139 -11.67 9.41 29.03
C GLN A 139 -12.71 9.54 27.90
N PRO A 140 -13.25 8.42 27.39
CA PRO A 140 -14.24 8.47 26.31
C PRO A 140 -15.61 9.03 26.72
N GLY A 141 -15.93 9.02 28.02
CA GLY A 141 -17.27 9.27 28.53
C GLY A 141 -18.17 8.04 28.43
N SER A 142 -19.48 8.26 28.41
CA SER A 142 -20.47 7.19 28.30
C SER A 142 -20.34 6.43 26.98
N VAL A 143 -20.50 5.11 27.06
CA VAL A 143 -20.43 4.19 25.90
C VAL A 143 -21.81 3.73 25.43
N GLY A 144 -22.88 4.21 26.03
CA GLY A 144 -24.26 3.87 25.65
C GLY A 144 -25.31 4.41 26.60
N SER A 145 -26.58 4.18 26.28
CA SER A 145 -27.74 4.50 27.10
C SER A 145 -28.17 3.28 27.94
N VAL A 146 -28.96 3.53 28.97
CA VAL A 146 -29.57 2.50 29.84
C VAL A 146 -30.48 1.57 29.06
N ASP A 147 -31.32 2.08 28.18
CA ASP A 147 -32.27 1.29 27.39
C ASP A 147 -31.65 0.35 26.38
N ALA A 148 -30.43 0.64 25.95
CA ALA A 148 -29.74 -0.17 24.94
C ALA A 148 -29.31 -1.55 25.47
N ALA A 149 -29.11 -1.72 26.77
CA ALA A 149 -28.64 -2.94 27.46
C ALA A 149 -27.32 -3.54 26.90
N ARG A 150 -26.66 -2.86 25.94
CA ARG A 150 -25.42 -3.29 25.30
C ARG A 150 -24.68 -2.11 24.64
N THR A 151 -23.40 -2.30 24.39
CA THR A 151 -22.62 -1.41 23.55
C THR A 151 -22.86 -1.74 22.08
N PHE A 152 -23.18 -0.74 21.27
CA PHE A 152 -23.45 -0.95 19.85
C PHE A 152 -22.18 -1.30 19.07
N PRO A 153 -22.28 -2.19 18.06
CA PRO A 153 -21.17 -2.46 17.14
C PRO A 153 -20.70 -1.19 16.44
N GLY A 154 -19.38 -1.06 16.26
CA GLY A 154 -18.79 0.10 15.60
C GLY A 154 -18.55 1.32 16.49
N LEU A 155 -18.88 1.27 17.79
CA LEU A 155 -18.52 2.33 18.73
C LEU A 155 -17.00 2.55 18.75
N LYS A 156 -16.58 3.81 18.67
CA LYS A 156 -15.18 4.21 18.62
C LYS A 156 -14.50 4.03 19.97
N MET A 157 -13.75 2.95 20.13
CA MET A 157 -13.02 2.60 21.36
C MET A 157 -11.52 2.59 21.14
N ALA A 158 -10.76 2.58 22.23
CA ALA A 158 -9.32 2.33 22.23
C ALA A 158 -9.02 0.96 21.59
N GLY A 159 -7.82 0.82 21.05
CA GLY A 159 -7.38 -0.44 20.44
C GLY A 159 -6.13 -0.27 19.57
N HIS A 160 -5.74 -1.36 18.92
CA HIS A 160 -4.57 -1.37 18.05
C HIS A 160 -4.72 -0.37 16.88
N LEU A 161 -3.67 0.41 16.64
CA LEU A 161 -3.61 1.40 15.57
C LEU A 161 -2.36 1.19 14.72
N GLY A 162 -2.53 1.25 13.41
CA GLY A 162 -1.43 1.00 12.46
C GLY A 162 -1.13 -0.48 12.27
N ASP A 163 0.04 -0.78 11.69
CA ASP A 163 0.51 -2.12 11.32
C ASP A 163 -0.55 -2.94 10.56
N ARG A 164 -1.20 -2.30 9.62
CA ARG A 164 -2.22 -2.90 8.76
C ARG A 164 -2.09 -2.45 7.33
N ARG A 165 -2.54 -3.27 6.42
CA ARG A 165 -2.58 -2.96 5.00
C ARG A 165 -3.42 -1.70 4.76
N THR A 166 -2.81 -0.72 4.11
CA THR A 166 -3.43 0.58 3.78
C THR A 166 -3.07 0.92 2.35
N THR A 167 -4.04 1.44 1.61
CA THR A 167 -3.83 1.91 0.23
C THR A 167 -4.06 3.40 0.18
N VAL A 168 -3.08 4.13 -0.37
CA VAL A 168 -3.24 5.53 -0.77
C VAL A 168 -3.51 5.51 -2.26
N GLN A 169 -4.65 6.08 -2.64
CA GLN A 169 -5.13 6.07 -4.01
C GLN A 169 -4.76 7.35 -4.74
N ARG A 170 -4.55 7.23 -6.07
CA ARG A 170 -4.41 8.36 -6.99
C ARG A 170 -3.27 9.30 -6.64
N LEU A 171 -2.11 8.74 -6.38
CA LEU A 171 -0.89 9.51 -6.33
C LEU A 171 -0.40 9.74 -7.76
N GLU A 172 -0.11 10.98 -8.10
CA GLU A 172 0.44 11.34 -9.40
C GLU A 172 1.91 10.94 -9.48
N VAL A 173 2.30 10.32 -10.58
CA VAL A 173 3.70 10.02 -10.88
C VAL A 173 4.38 11.32 -11.30
N PHE A 174 5.35 11.77 -10.52
CA PHE A 174 6.09 12.99 -10.78
C PHE A 174 7.21 12.77 -11.79
N ARG A 175 7.98 11.68 -11.63
CA ARG A 175 9.11 11.33 -12.48
C ARG A 175 9.35 9.82 -12.47
N VAL A 176 9.81 9.31 -13.60
CA VAL A 176 10.26 7.92 -13.78
C VAL A 176 11.73 7.94 -14.19
N ASP A 177 12.56 7.19 -13.47
CA ASP A 177 13.97 6.98 -13.79
C ASP A 177 14.17 5.48 -14.02
N ALA A 178 14.21 5.10 -15.29
CA ALA A 178 14.32 3.71 -15.70
C ALA A 178 15.72 3.13 -15.45
N GLU A 179 16.77 3.94 -15.49
CA GLU A 179 18.15 3.48 -15.29
C GLU A 179 18.38 3.04 -13.84
N ARG A 180 17.81 3.78 -12.89
CA ARG A 180 17.94 3.53 -11.45
C ARG A 180 16.75 2.78 -10.87
N ASN A 181 15.75 2.43 -11.66
CA ASN A 181 14.48 1.84 -11.23
C ASN A 181 13.77 2.68 -10.15
N LEU A 182 13.80 4.01 -10.28
CA LEU A 182 13.17 4.90 -9.33
C LEU A 182 11.86 5.45 -9.88
N LEU A 183 10.84 5.42 -9.02
CA LEU A 183 9.54 6.03 -9.25
C LEU A 183 9.31 7.11 -8.20
N LEU A 184 9.14 8.35 -8.63
CA LEU A 184 8.81 9.47 -7.75
C LEU A 184 7.31 9.73 -7.83
N VAL A 185 6.62 9.63 -6.69
CA VAL A 185 5.17 9.90 -6.60
C VAL A 185 4.91 11.10 -5.71
N LYS A 186 3.98 11.97 -6.12
CA LYS A 186 3.59 13.16 -5.34
C LYS A 186 2.83 12.72 -4.09
N GLY A 187 3.30 13.13 -2.92
CA GLY A 187 2.66 12.86 -1.64
C GLY A 187 3.27 11.72 -0.82
N ALA A 188 2.58 11.33 0.24
CA ALA A 188 3.04 10.33 1.19
C ALA A 188 2.49 8.93 0.84
N VAL A 189 3.32 7.91 1.07
CA VAL A 189 2.93 6.50 0.94
C VAL A 189 2.97 5.79 2.30
N PRO A 190 2.21 4.71 2.50
CA PRO A 190 2.15 4.01 3.78
C PRO A 190 3.49 3.35 4.14
N GLY A 191 3.72 3.18 5.43
CA GLY A 191 4.84 2.42 5.98
C GLY A 191 6.11 3.21 6.26
N ALA A 192 7.10 2.51 6.80
CA ALA A 192 8.43 3.01 7.08
C ALA A 192 9.32 2.97 5.82
N ASN A 193 10.45 3.68 5.85
CA ASN A 193 11.50 3.51 4.85
C ASN A 193 12.01 2.07 4.88
N GLY A 194 12.35 1.52 3.72
CA GLY A 194 12.67 0.11 3.54
C GLY A 194 11.46 -0.83 3.41
N GLY A 195 10.24 -0.35 3.72
CA GLY A 195 9.02 -1.15 3.58
C GLY A 195 8.66 -1.48 2.15
N VAL A 196 8.12 -2.69 1.94
CA VAL A 196 7.67 -3.15 0.63
C VAL A 196 6.26 -2.64 0.34
N LEU A 197 6.07 -2.18 -0.88
CA LEU A 197 4.84 -1.58 -1.39
C LEU A 197 4.41 -2.31 -2.66
N VAL A 198 3.11 -2.28 -2.91
CA VAL A 198 2.54 -2.65 -4.21
C VAL A 198 2.07 -1.36 -4.87
N VAL A 199 2.65 -1.02 -6.01
CA VAL A 199 2.26 0.13 -6.84
C VAL A 199 1.47 -0.43 -8.02
N ARG A 200 0.30 0.09 -8.27
CA ARG A 200 -0.53 -0.29 -9.43
C ARG A 200 -1.16 0.93 -10.08
N SER A 201 -1.42 0.85 -11.37
CA SER A 201 -2.18 1.89 -12.06
C SER A 201 -3.55 2.07 -11.40
N SER A 202 -3.95 3.32 -11.17
CA SER A 202 -5.23 3.64 -10.55
C SER A 202 -6.38 3.25 -11.48
N ARG A 203 -7.48 2.80 -10.88
CA ARG A 203 -8.70 2.51 -11.65
C ARG A 203 -9.37 3.81 -12.09
N PRO A 204 -9.95 3.87 -13.30
CA PRO A 204 -10.72 5.01 -13.75
C PRO A 204 -11.81 5.37 -12.72
N ARG A 205 -12.04 6.66 -12.56
CA ARG A 205 -13.09 7.14 -11.66
C ARG A 205 -14.46 6.84 -12.27
N ILE A 206 -15.19 5.85 -11.74
CA ILE A 206 -16.60 5.69 -12.06
C ILE A 206 -17.33 6.89 -11.42
N ARG A 207 -17.56 7.94 -12.19
CA ARG A 207 -18.47 9.01 -11.77
C ARG A 207 -19.88 8.41 -11.80
N LYS A 208 -20.47 8.14 -10.64
CA LYS A 208 -21.90 7.92 -10.58
C LYS A 208 -22.58 9.18 -11.13
N PRO A 209 -23.52 9.04 -12.08
CA PRO A 209 -24.26 10.20 -12.58
C PRO A 209 -24.90 10.90 -11.38
N ARG A 210 -24.73 12.23 -11.30
CA ARG A 210 -25.48 13.07 -10.34
C ARG A 210 -26.95 12.93 -10.68
N GLY A 211 -27.76 12.26 -9.86
CA GLY A 211 -29.20 12.28 -10.05
C GLY A 211 -29.98 11.00 -9.77
N GLN A 212 -29.39 9.95 -9.22
CA GLN A 212 -30.16 8.81 -8.70
C GLN A 212 -29.94 8.69 -7.19
N ARG A 213 -30.75 9.42 -6.44
CA ARG A 213 -31.05 9.14 -5.03
C ARG A 213 -32.45 8.55 -4.99
#